data_67e1d017eeb0049872cd510862038f8f
#
_entry.id   67e1d017eeb0049872cd510862038f8f
#
_cell.length_a   1.000
_cell.length_b   1.000
_cell.length_c   1.000
_cell.angle_alpha   90.00
_cell.angle_beta   90.00
_cell.angle_gamma   90.00
#
_symmetry.space_group_name_H-M   'P 1'
#
loop_
_entity.id
_entity.type
_entity.pdbx_description
1 polymer ?
#
loop_
_entity_poly.entity_id
_entity_poly.type
_entity_poly.pdbx_seq_one_letter_code
_entity_poly.pdbx_strand_id
1 'polypeptide(L)'
;MRSICWFRNDLRVQDNPALHTCCASSEEMIAIYFVNREQWKEHNDAQIKINFWLRNLKELQQKLDKLNIPLVVLEADNYEKTIKVLLEYCETNSVKNLYFNVEYPINELKRDREIFVHFKEHGIGVFPSHDQVIHEPGSLKTKAGTNFSVYSPFKRKWFE
;
A
#
# COMPACT_ATOMS: atom_id res chain seq x y z
N MET A 1 13.81 11.47 10.70
CA MET A 1 12.59 10.71 11.11
C MET A 1 12.49 9.49 10.22
N ARG A 2 12.39 8.29 10.83
CA ARG A 2 12.36 7.01 10.12
C ARG A 2 10.94 6.65 9.68
N SER A 3 10.78 6.22 8.42
CA SER A 3 9.50 5.88 7.82
C SER A 3 9.55 4.54 7.08
N ILE A 4 8.39 3.95 6.87
CA ILE A 4 8.22 2.74 6.06
C ILE A 4 7.42 3.08 4.80
N CYS A 5 7.89 2.59 3.65
CA CYS A 5 7.08 2.42 2.45
C CYS A 5 6.70 0.95 2.31
N TRP A 6 5.41 0.64 2.49
CA TRP A 6 4.91 -0.73 2.40
C TRP A 6 4.42 -1.04 1.00
N PHE A 7 5.23 -1.81 0.27
CA PHE A 7 4.89 -2.33 -1.05
C PHE A 7 3.92 -3.50 -0.95
N ARG A 8 2.98 -3.57 -1.89
CA ARG A 8 1.95 -4.62 -1.98
C ARG A 8 1.89 -5.18 -3.40
N ASN A 9 0.86 -4.87 -4.19
CA ASN A 9 0.79 -5.26 -5.61
C ASN A 9 1.53 -4.27 -6.55
N ASP A 10 2.03 -3.20 -6.02
CA ASP A 10 2.68 -2.06 -6.69
C ASP A 10 4.21 -2.17 -6.73
N LEU A 11 4.76 -3.35 -7.03
CA LEU A 11 6.20 -3.69 -6.99
C LEU A 11 7.04 -2.94 -8.03
N ARG A 12 7.07 -1.60 -7.93
CA ARG A 12 7.82 -0.72 -8.82
C ARG A 12 8.33 0.54 -8.11
N VAL A 13 9.45 1.09 -8.60
CA VAL A 13 10.01 2.36 -8.09
C VAL A 13 9.60 3.57 -8.93
N GLN A 14 9.21 3.36 -10.19
CA GLN A 14 8.76 4.42 -11.07
C GLN A 14 7.26 4.66 -10.91
N ASP A 15 6.84 5.94 -10.98
CA ASP A 15 5.44 6.32 -10.89
C ASP A 15 4.71 5.66 -9.69
N ASN A 16 5.35 5.71 -8.52
CA ASN A 16 4.82 5.15 -7.26
C ASN A 16 4.62 6.30 -6.26
N PRO A 17 3.37 6.77 -6.07
CA PRO A 17 3.07 7.93 -5.22
C PRO A 17 3.47 7.74 -3.76
N ALA A 18 3.22 6.55 -3.19
CA ALA A 18 3.58 6.26 -1.80
C ALA A 18 5.11 6.31 -1.59
N LEU A 19 5.88 5.70 -2.50
CA LEU A 19 7.34 5.75 -2.46
C LEU A 19 7.85 7.18 -2.59
N HIS A 20 7.32 7.94 -3.56
CA HIS A 20 7.71 9.35 -3.77
C HIS A 20 7.46 10.18 -2.52
N THR A 21 6.26 10.10 -1.94
CA THR A 21 5.90 10.87 -0.73
C THR A 21 6.75 10.46 0.47
N CYS A 22 6.98 9.15 0.64
CA CYS A 22 7.84 8.64 1.70
C CYS A 22 9.28 9.18 1.58
N CYS A 23 9.88 9.13 0.37
CA CYS A 23 11.21 9.68 0.13
C CYS A 23 11.29 11.18 0.42
N ALA A 24 10.28 11.95 -0.01
CA ALA A 24 10.26 13.41 0.16
C ALA A 24 10.08 13.85 1.62
N SER A 25 9.47 13.01 2.46
CA SER A 25 9.08 13.37 3.83
C SER A 25 9.92 12.69 4.92
N SER A 26 10.92 11.88 4.56
CA SER A 26 11.68 11.06 5.51
C SER A 26 13.18 11.27 5.41
N GLU A 27 13.85 11.26 6.54
CA GLU A 27 15.33 11.26 6.61
C GLU A 27 15.90 9.86 6.40
N GLU A 28 15.18 8.86 6.91
CA GLU A 28 15.49 7.45 6.74
C GLU A 28 14.22 6.70 6.33
N MET A 29 14.34 5.82 5.37
CA MET A 29 13.21 4.98 4.97
C MET A 29 13.60 3.53 4.79
N ILE A 30 12.63 2.66 5.03
CA ILE A 30 12.71 1.23 4.84
C ILE A 30 11.55 0.82 3.93
N ALA A 31 11.84 0.06 2.88
CA ALA A 31 10.80 -0.60 2.11
C ALA A 31 10.42 -1.92 2.80
N ILE A 32 9.12 -2.21 2.90
CA ILE A 32 8.63 -3.49 3.43
C ILE A 32 7.72 -4.17 2.42
N TYR A 33 7.83 -5.50 2.36
CA TYR A 33 6.90 -6.37 1.66
C TYR A 33 6.50 -7.56 2.55
N PHE A 34 5.22 -7.96 2.51
CA PHE A 34 4.73 -9.14 3.23
C PHE A 34 4.47 -10.32 2.30
N VAL A 35 4.97 -11.48 2.70
CA VAL A 35 4.61 -12.77 2.12
C VAL A 35 3.48 -13.36 2.97
N ASN A 36 2.27 -13.42 2.39
CA ASN A 36 1.07 -13.92 3.06
C ASN A 36 0.63 -15.26 2.44
N ARG A 37 1.29 -16.38 2.79
CA ARG A 37 1.08 -17.68 2.15
C ARG A 37 -0.34 -18.23 2.33
N GLU A 38 -0.93 -18.08 3.51
CA GLU A 38 -2.31 -18.54 3.77
C GLU A 38 -3.32 -17.68 3.00
N GLN A 39 -3.09 -16.36 2.91
CA GLN A 39 -3.93 -15.47 2.12
C GLN A 39 -3.93 -15.86 0.64
N TRP A 40 -2.78 -16.24 0.08
CA TRP A 40 -2.69 -16.73 -1.29
C TRP A 40 -3.49 -18.01 -1.51
N LYS A 41 -3.52 -18.93 -0.53
CA LYS A 41 -4.34 -20.14 -0.57
C LYS A 41 -5.83 -19.82 -0.48
N GLU A 42 -6.23 -18.94 0.45
CA GLU A 42 -7.62 -18.51 0.62
C GLU A 42 -8.17 -17.83 -0.66
N HIS A 43 -7.34 -17.03 -1.34
CA HIS A 43 -7.69 -16.39 -2.60
C HIS A 43 -7.56 -17.33 -3.80
N ASN A 44 -7.12 -18.57 -3.59
CA ASN A 44 -6.85 -19.54 -4.66
C ASN A 44 -5.92 -18.98 -5.75
N ASP A 45 -4.89 -18.24 -5.32
CA ASP A 45 -3.92 -17.62 -6.23
C ASP A 45 -3.10 -18.70 -6.96
N ALA A 46 -3.10 -18.62 -8.29
CA ALA A 46 -2.37 -19.57 -9.12
C ALA A 46 -0.86 -19.50 -8.86
N GLN A 47 -0.18 -20.66 -8.82
CA GLN A 47 1.27 -20.73 -8.58
C GLN A 47 2.09 -19.85 -9.54
N ILE A 48 1.64 -19.72 -10.79
CA ILE A 48 2.31 -18.85 -11.78
C ILE A 48 2.25 -17.37 -11.38
N LYS A 49 1.14 -16.93 -10.76
CA LYS A 49 0.95 -15.56 -10.25
C LYS A 49 1.87 -15.31 -9.05
N ILE A 50 1.95 -16.26 -8.12
CA ILE A 50 2.86 -16.19 -6.97
C ILE A 50 4.32 -16.12 -7.44
N ASN A 51 4.73 -16.97 -8.38
CA ASN A 51 6.08 -16.95 -8.95
C ASN A 51 6.38 -15.64 -9.68
N PHE A 52 5.39 -15.03 -10.31
CA PHE A 52 5.51 -13.71 -10.94
C PHE A 52 5.77 -12.63 -9.90
N TRP A 53 5.00 -12.60 -8.81
CA TRP A 53 5.23 -11.65 -7.71
C TRP A 53 6.61 -11.79 -7.09
N LEU A 54 7.04 -13.01 -6.76
CA LEU A 54 8.36 -13.23 -6.17
C LEU A 54 9.52 -12.81 -7.09
N ARG A 55 9.38 -12.98 -8.41
CA ARG A 55 10.36 -12.46 -9.37
C ARG A 55 10.37 -10.93 -9.41
N ASN A 56 9.21 -10.30 -9.43
CA ASN A 56 9.11 -8.83 -9.38
C ASN A 56 9.65 -8.26 -8.06
N LEU A 57 9.47 -8.96 -6.95
CA LEU A 57 10.04 -8.56 -5.66
C LEU A 57 11.57 -8.53 -5.71
N LYS A 58 12.19 -9.52 -6.35
CA LYS A 58 13.66 -9.55 -6.56
C LYS A 58 14.14 -8.40 -7.44
N GLU A 59 13.39 -8.06 -8.49
CA GLU A 59 13.70 -6.89 -9.33
C GLU A 59 13.51 -5.58 -8.57
N LEU A 60 12.45 -5.48 -7.77
CA LEU A 60 12.20 -4.32 -6.91
C LEU A 60 13.38 -4.12 -5.95
N GLN A 61 13.86 -5.18 -5.29
CA GLN A 61 15.01 -5.11 -4.41
C GLN A 61 16.22 -4.49 -5.11
N GLN A 62 16.58 -4.98 -6.31
CA GLN A 62 17.72 -4.46 -7.07
C GLN A 62 17.57 -2.96 -7.44
N LYS A 63 16.32 -2.51 -7.66
CA LYS A 63 16.04 -1.10 -7.95
C LYS A 63 16.11 -0.24 -6.70
N LEU A 64 15.63 -0.73 -5.56
CA LEU A 64 15.71 -0.06 -4.26
C LEU A 64 17.16 0.01 -3.76
N ASP A 65 17.97 -1.03 -3.97
CA ASP A 65 19.40 -1.03 -3.63
C ASP A 65 20.15 0.11 -4.33
N LYS A 66 19.82 0.39 -5.61
CA LYS A 66 20.38 1.53 -6.36
C LYS A 66 20.00 2.91 -5.79
N LEU A 67 18.90 2.96 -5.03
CA LEU A 67 18.42 4.15 -4.34
C LEU A 67 18.88 4.20 -2.87
N ASN A 68 19.70 3.25 -2.43
CA ASN A 68 20.11 3.05 -1.03
C ASN A 68 18.91 2.87 -0.08
N ILE A 69 17.85 2.22 -0.53
CA ILE A 69 16.65 1.92 0.25
C ILE A 69 16.65 0.43 0.59
N PRO A 70 16.80 0.04 1.86
CA PRO A 70 16.75 -1.36 2.26
C PRO A 70 15.34 -1.92 2.08
N LEU A 71 15.21 -3.13 1.51
CA LEU A 71 13.97 -3.89 1.43
C LEU A 71 13.96 -4.99 2.49
N VAL A 72 12.96 -4.96 3.36
CA VAL A 72 12.71 -5.99 4.37
C VAL A 72 11.51 -6.82 3.93
N VAL A 73 11.68 -8.13 3.84
CA VAL A 73 10.60 -9.06 3.53
C VAL A 73 10.18 -9.73 4.83
N LEU A 74 8.92 -9.54 5.22
CA LEU A 74 8.32 -10.12 6.40
C LEU A 74 7.32 -11.21 6.00
N GLU A 75 7.05 -12.15 6.90
CA GLU A 75 6.05 -13.19 6.69
C GLU A 75 4.91 -13.04 7.69
N ALA A 76 3.69 -13.19 7.22
CA ALA A 76 2.50 -13.29 8.05
C ALA A 76 1.48 -14.19 7.36
N ASP A 77 0.69 -14.95 8.12
CA ASP A 77 -0.26 -15.91 7.52
C ASP A 77 -1.40 -15.19 6.80
N ASN A 78 -1.93 -14.13 7.43
CA ASN A 78 -3.09 -13.39 6.96
C ASN A 78 -2.99 -11.89 7.27
N TYR A 79 -3.99 -11.11 6.85
CA TYR A 79 -3.99 -9.66 7.04
C TYR A 79 -4.02 -9.22 8.51
N GLU A 80 -4.72 -9.95 9.40
CA GLU A 80 -4.73 -9.63 10.83
C GLU A 80 -3.34 -9.77 11.45
N LYS A 81 -2.64 -10.87 11.13
CA LYS A 81 -1.26 -11.07 11.58
C LYS A 81 -0.29 -10.06 10.94
N THR A 82 -0.53 -9.70 9.67
CA THR A 82 0.25 -8.65 8.99
C THR A 82 0.24 -7.35 9.78
N ILE A 83 -0.93 -6.92 10.27
CA ILE A 83 -1.07 -5.68 11.05
C ILE A 83 -0.22 -5.75 12.33
N LYS A 84 -0.32 -6.87 13.07
CA LYS A 84 0.44 -7.07 14.32
C LYS A 84 1.95 -7.07 14.08
N VAL A 85 2.42 -7.84 13.10
CA VAL A 85 3.85 -7.93 12.76
C VAL A 85 4.39 -6.58 12.27
N LEU A 86 3.61 -5.85 11.46
CA LEU A 86 4.02 -4.53 10.98
C LEU A 86 4.09 -3.51 12.12
N LEU A 87 3.14 -3.53 13.04
CA LEU A 87 3.14 -2.63 14.21
C LEU A 87 4.35 -2.93 15.11
N GLU A 88 4.59 -4.18 15.46
CA GLU A 88 5.75 -4.62 16.25
C GLU A 88 7.07 -4.21 15.58
N TYR A 89 7.16 -4.37 14.26
CA TYR A 89 8.32 -3.92 13.50
C TYR A 89 8.51 -2.40 13.59
N CYS A 90 7.42 -1.64 13.47
CA CYS A 90 7.47 -0.17 13.60
C CYS A 90 7.95 0.27 14.99
N GLU A 91 7.44 -0.34 16.04
CA GLU A 91 7.82 -0.02 17.43
C GLU A 91 9.30 -0.35 17.69
N THR A 92 9.72 -1.58 17.34
CA THR A 92 11.10 -2.05 17.52
C THR A 92 12.12 -1.18 16.78
N ASN A 93 11.76 -0.68 15.59
CA ASN A 93 12.64 0.12 14.76
C ASN A 93 12.43 1.64 14.88
N SER A 94 11.61 2.09 15.85
CA SER A 94 11.31 3.51 16.09
C SER A 94 10.75 4.23 14.86
N VAL A 95 9.94 3.53 14.07
CA VAL A 95 9.26 4.07 12.87
C VAL A 95 8.14 5.02 13.29
N LYS A 96 8.04 6.15 12.62
CA LYS A 96 7.02 7.18 12.92
C LYS A 96 5.96 7.32 11.87
N ASN A 97 6.23 6.90 10.63
CA ASN A 97 5.28 7.03 9.53
C ASN A 97 5.26 5.78 8.67
N LEU A 98 4.07 5.44 8.20
CA LEU A 98 3.78 4.36 7.26
C LEU A 98 3.14 4.94 6.00
N TYR A 99 3.73 4.64 4.85
CA TYR A 99 3.25 5.04 3.52
C TYR A 99 2.90 3.82 2.69
N PHE A 100 1.80 3.87 1.96
CA PHE A 100 1.40 2.80 1.04
C PHE A 100 0.43 3.30 -0.04
N ASN A 101 0.31 2.57 -1.15
CA ASN A 101 -0.71 2.82 -2.15
C ASN A 101 -1.99 2.05 -1.82
N VAL A 102 -3.15 2.70 -1.92
CA VAL A 102 -4.46 2.11 -1.59
C VAL A 102 -4.79 0.96 -2.53
N GLU A 103 -5.27 -0.13 -1.96
CA GLU A 103 -5.90 -1.24 -2.69
C GLU A 103 -7.42 -1.22 -2.44
N TYR A 104 -8.22 -1.43 -3.49
CA TYR A 104 -9.68 -1.23 -3.41
C TYR A 104 -10.53 -2.48 -3.13
N PRO A 105 -10.05 -3.73 -3.23
CA PRO A 105 -10.83 -4.88 -2.83
C PRO A 105 -11.25 -4.81 -1.35
N ILE A 106 -12.36 -5.47 -1.01
CA ILE A 106 -13.02 -5.30 0.29
C ILE A 106 -12.13 -5.70 1.47
N ASN A 107 -11.38 -6.79 1.33
CA ASN A 107 -10.50 -7.30 2.40
C ASN A 107 -9.32 -6.35 2.64
N GLU A 108 -8.74 -5.80 1.57
CA GLU A 108 -7.65 -4.84 1.61
C GLU A 108 -8.09 -3.50 2.23
N LEU A 109 -9.28 -3.01 1.86
CA LEU A 109 -9.85 -1.82 2.49
C LEU A 109 -10.13 -2.02 3.98
N LYS A 110 -10.61 -3.20 4.39
CA LYS A 110 -10.81 -3.55 5.80
C LYS A 110 -9.47 -3.55 6.55
N ARG A 111 -8.46 -4.23 6.02
CA ARG A 111 -7.10 -4.23 6.56
C ARG A 111 -6.56 -2.81 6.74
N ASP A 112 -6.69 -1.97 5.72
CA ASP A 112 -6.17 -0.61 5.74
C ASP A 112 -6.88 0.27 6.78
N ARG A 113 -8.19 0.08 7.00
CA ARG A 113 -8.93 0.75 8.09
C ARG A 113 -8.44 0.34 9.48
N GLU A 114 -8.19 -0.95 9.68
CA GLU A 114 -7.66 -1.47 10.95
C GLU A 114 -6.26 -0.91 11.22
N ILE A 115 -5.41 -0.79 10.18
CA ILE A 115 -4.11 -0.13 10.29
C ILE A 115 -4.25 1.32 10.76
N PHE A 116 -5.16 2.09 10.17
CA PHE A 116 -5.39 3.47 10.59
C PHE A 116 -5.73 3.58 12.09
N VAL A 117 -6.59 2.71 12.59
CA VAL A 117 -6.99 2.73 14.01
C VAL A 117 -5.79 2.37 14.89
N HIS A 118 -5.20 1.19 14.68
CA HIS A 118 -4.15 0.67 15.55
C HIS A 118 -2.88 1.54 15.52
N PHE A 119 -2.44 1.98 14.35
CA PHE A 119 -1.20 2.75 14.23
C PHE A 119 -1.32 4.16 14.84
N LYS A 120 -2.50 4.78 14.72
CA LYS A 120 -2.78 6.07 15.37
C LYS A 120 -2.71 5.97 16.89
N GLU A 121 -3.23 4.89 17.48
CA GLU A 121 -3.17 4.64 18.93
C GLU A 121 -1.72 4.52 19.43
N HIS A 122 -0.80 4.05 18.57
CA HIS A 122 0.64 3.91 18.85
C HIS A 122 1.48 5.12 18.38
N GLY A 123 0.83 6.22 17.98
CA GLY A 123 1.51 7.45 17.57
C GLY A 123 2.28 7.33 16.25
N ILE A 124 1.86 6.41 15.36
CA ILE A 124 2.43 6.22 14.03
C ILE A 124 1.51 6.87 13.00
N GLY A 125 2.05 7.79 12.21
CA GLY A 125 1.33 8.43 11.09
C GLY A 125 1.09 7.44 9.95
N VAL A 126 -0.10 7.45 9.34
CA VAL A 126 -0.45 6.58 8.21
C VAL A 126 -0.84 7.44 7.01
N PHE A 127 -0.15 7.27 5.90
CA PHE A 127 -0.24 8.10 4.71
C PHE A 127 -0.52 7.25 3.45
N PRO A 128 -1.79 6.99 3.13
CA PRO A 128 -2.18 6.29 1.92
C PRO A 128 -2.09 7.21 0.70
N SER A 129 -1.76 6.65 -0.45
CA SER A 129 -1.79 7.33 -1.75
C SER A 129 -2.67 6.56 -2.73
N HIS A 130 -3.35 7.27 -3.64
CA HIS A 130 -4.09 6.63 -4.73
C HIS A 130 -3.17 6.43 -5.94
N ASP A 131 -3.06 5.20 -6.40
CA ASP A 131 -2.11 4.78 -7.45
C ASP A 131 -2.79 4.09 -8.65
N GLN A 132 -3.87 3.36 -8.41
CA GLN A 132 -4.51 2.50 -9.41
C GLN A 132 -5.61 3.21 -10.21
N VAL A 133 -5.88 4.46 -9.92
CA VAL A 133 -6.99 5.23 -10.50
C VAL A 133 -6.56 6.64 -10.87
N ILE A 134 -7.13 7.18 -11.93
CA ILE A 134 -6.88 8.57 -12.35
C ILE A 134 -7.57 9.56 -11.42
N HIS A 135 -8.82 9.27 -11.05
CA HIS A 135 -9.57 10.04 -10.08
C HIS A 135 -9.80 9.21 -8.82
N GLU A 136 -9.57 9.81 -7.68
CA GLU A 136 -9.85 9.19 -6.39
C GLU A 136 -11.32 8.73 -6.30
N PRO A 137 -11.61 7.51 -5.82
CA PRO A 137 -12.97 7.01 -5.69
C PRO A 137 -13.85 7.95 -4.89
N GLY A 138 -14.97 8.36 -5.47
CA GLY A 138 -15.90 9.29 -4.86
C GLY A 138 -15.54 10.78 -4.97
N SER A 139 -14.43 11.17 -5.60
CA SER A 139 -14.07 12.58 -5.84
C SER A 139 -14.97 13.24 -6.89
N LEU A 140 -15.39 12.49 -7.91
CA LEU A 140 -16.28 13.00 -8.95
C LEU A 140 -17.72 13.00 -8.47
N LYS A 141 -18.27 14.21 -8.33
CA LYS A 141 -19.65 14.44 -7.84
C LYS A 141 -20.49 15.17 -8.88
N THR A 142 -21.80 15.00 -8.79
CA THR A 142 -22.79 15.82 -9.49
C THR A 142 -22.74 17.28 -8.99
N LYS A 143 -23.40 18.20 -9.69
CA LYS A 143 -23.54 19.59 -9.21
C LYS A 143 -24.22 19.69 -7.84
N ALA A 144 -25.04 18.70 -7.47
CA ALA A 144 -25.70 18.61 -6.16
C ALA A 144 -24.82 17.93 -5.08
N GLY A 145 -23.56 17.60 -5.37
CA GLY A 145 -22.63 16.95 -4.42
C GLY A 145 -22.89 15.45 -4.20
N THR A 146 -23.78 14.83 -4.97
CA THR A 146 -24.09 13.39 -4.87
C THR A 146 -23.26 12.57 -5.85
N ASN A 147 -23.24 11.25 -5.66
CA ASN A 147 -22.61 10.34 -6.63
C ASN A 147 -23.45 10.27 -7.91
N PHE A 148 -22.78 10.04 -9.05
CA PHE A 148 -23.47 9.78 -10.30
C PHE A 148 -24.14 8.41 -10.27
N SER A 149 -25.42 8.35 -10.62
CA SER A 149 -26.20 7.11 -10.84
C SER A 149 -26.27 6.68 -12.31
N VAL A 150 -25.86 7.56 -13.24
CA VAL A 150 -25.91 7.33 -14.68
C VAL A 150 -24.51 7.52 -15.27
N TYR A 151 -24.10 6.59 -16.13
CA TYR A 151 -22.76 6.55 -16.72
C TYR A 151 -22.42 7.76 -17.60
N SER A 152 -23.32 8.17 -18.50
CA SER A 152 -23.02 9.22 -19.49
C SER A 152 -22.61 10.58 -18.87
N PRO A 153 -23.32 11.12 -17.86
CA PRO A 153 -22.85 12.32 -17.19
C PRO A 153 -21.60 12.10 -16.34
N PHE A 154 -21.42 10.91 -15.72
CA PHE A 154 -20.20 10.54 -15.04
C PHE A 154 -19.00 10.57 -16.01
N LYS A 155 -19.11 9.89 -17.16
CA LYS A 155 -18.08 9.88 -18.19
C LYS A 155 -17.67 11.29 -18.62
N ARG A 156 -18.62 12.19 -18.86
CA ARG A 156 -18.31 13.59 -19.24
C ARG A 156 -17.49 14.27 -18.15
N LYS A 157 -17.92 14.14 -16.87
CA LYS A 157 -17.20 14.73 -15.74
C LYS A 157 -15.81 14.12 -15.53
N TRP A 158 -15.62 12.86 -15.91
CA TRP A 158 -14.35 12.16 -15.79
C TRP A 158 -13.28 12.69 -16.77
N PHE A 159 -13.69 13.19 -17.93
CA PHE A 159 -12.80 13.76 -18.95
C PHE A 159 -12.57 15.28 -18.79
N GLU A 160 -13.26 15.98 -17.91
CA GLU A 160 -13.03 17.37 -17.56
C GLU A 160 -11.83 17.55 -16.64
#